data_0ac8d6676c4fb63ecf31438b1bda6692
#
_entry.id   0ac8d6676c4fb63ecf31438b1bda6692
#
_cell.length_a   1.000
_cell.length_b   1.000
_cell.length_c   1.000
_cell.angle_alpha   90.00
_cell.angle_beta   90.00
_cell.angle_gamma   90.00
#
_symmetry.space_group_name_H-M   'P 1'
#
loop_
_entity.id
_entity.type
_entity.pdbx_description
1 polymer ?
#
loop_
_entity_poly.entity_id
_entity_poly.type
_entity_poly.pdbx_seq_one_letter_code
_entity_poly.pdbx_strand_id
1 'polypeptide(L)'
;MKKTERNIALFILLFSLAYANQYDPHLFPAKGPFVETWYSRIIDFESNHSFGIHFGQVLRGSKDLNFGQYPLNIVSLLHSRGDDTSLQTFQVFPSNDDIEVTAWGESVTTNPDFKSPASFEWKAKPYGYFRVNEHGTRFNFTNIGGVSFIGILGPPKPWGPYGEGPEGWIHDLPVHWFVYSLGSELINYNWVNEETGEMLRGRQGVVYQQKTWGNGFPLAWIQGQGVDGPSGSSFAISLGVLEIAQFNTPTHLIGYRSSALTLNFHPTNSELMKYIDTCHGAVNITVKSHTHKLTCEIQAPPSTLQTCLLGPTDIGFAPVSVECYIASAYFHLYKMTSSGYLLIESRVFHSVTLHLGGLYLCQGNTPCQESWNLN
;
A
#
# COMPACT_ATOMS: atom_id res chain seq x y z
N MET A 1 41.01 -19.78 52.50
CA MET A 1 39.73 -19.85 51.71
C MET A 1 39.71 -18.61 50.83
N LYS A 2 40.03 -18.76 49.53
CA LYS A 2 39.98 -17.68 48.55
C LYS A 2 38.62 -17.75 47.83
N LYS A 3 37.79 -16.72 48.00
CA LYS A 3 36.58 -16.51 47.22
C LYS A 3 36.97 -16.10 45.81
N THR A 4 36.68 -16.95 44.87
CA THR A 4 36.78 -16.65 43.44
C THR A 4 35.49 -15.92 43.04
N GLU A 5 35.56 -14.62 42.86
CA GLU A 5 34.52 -13.84 42.23
C GLU A 5 34.53 -14.14 40.72
N ARG A 6 33.52 -14.82 40.24
CA ARG A 6 33.23 -14.97 38.80
C ARG A 6 32.56 -13.70 38.32
N ASN A 7 33.31 -12.83 37.69
CA ASN A 7 32.77 -11.75 36.87
C ASN A 7 32.09 -12.37 35.66
N ILE A 8 30.78 -12.48 35.70
CA ILE A 8 29.95 -12.72 34.52
C ILE A 8 29.88 -11.38 33.80
N ALA A 9 30.76 -11.20 32.82
CA ALA A 9 30.63 -10.14 31.83
C ALA A 9 29.39 -10.47 30.97
N LEU A 10 28.31 -9.79 31.30
CA LEU A 10 27.09 -9.78 30.46
C LEU A 10 27.45 -9.01 29.18
N PHE A 11 27.87 -9.74 28.16
CA PHE A 11 27.95 -9.21 26.81
C PHE A 11 26.51 -8.95 26.35
N ILE A 12 26.02 -7.75 26.67
CA ILE A 12 24.87 -7.18 25.94
C ILE A 12 25.43 -6.89 24.56
N LEU A 13 25.22 -7.83 23.64
CA LEU A 13 25.29 -7.55 22.23
C LEU A 13 24.12 -6.57 21.95
N LEU A 14 24.45 -5.29 22.04
CA LEU A 14 23.67 -4.25 21.38
C LEU A 14 23.79 -4.51 19.88
N PHE A 15 22.95 -5.39 19.36
CA PHE A 15 22.57 -5.28 17.96
C PHE A 15 21.89 -3.92 17.85
N SER A 16 22.64 -2.92 17.43
CA SER A 16 22.06 -1.75 16.81
C SER A 16 21.36 -2.28 15.56
N LEU A 17 20.08 -2.65 15.73
CA LEU A 17 19.18 -2.81 14.61
C LEU A 17 19.15 -1.45 13.94
N ALA A 18 19.95 -1.31 12.90
CA ALA A 18 19.83 -0.22 11.99
C ALA A 18 18.40 -0.33 11.43
N TYR A 19 17.49 0.54 11.88
CA TYR A 19 16.15 0.60 11.34
C TYR A 19 16.25 1.17 9.94
N ALA A 20 16.20 0.29 8.95
CA ALA A 20 16.01 0.71 7.56
C ALA A 20 14.73 1.54 7.50
N ASN A 21 14.72 2.61 6.72
CA ASN A 21 13.49 3.30 6.43
C ASN A 21 12.49 2.26 5.90
N GLN A 22 11.31 2.19 6.47
CA GLN A 22 10.32 1.17 6.11
C GLN A 22 9.95 1.19 4.62
N TYR A 23 10.21 2.28 3.91
CA TYR A 23 10.03 2.40 2.47
C TYR A 23 11.22 1.88 1.65
N ASP A 24 12.39 1.71 2.24
CA ASP A 24 13.59 1.16 1.60
C ASP A 24 13.41 -0.31 1.19
N PRO A 25 14.12 -0.78 0.15
CA PRO A 25 14.09 -2.18 -0.23
C PRO A 25 14.61 -3.12 0.88
N HIS A 26 13.82 -4.17 1.19
CA HIS A 26 14.15 -5.20 2.18
C HIS A 26 14.48 -6.55 1.57
N LEU A 27 14.15 -6.78 0.30
CA LEU A 27 14.48 -8.01 -0.44
C LEU A 27 15.96 -8.29 -0.54
N PHE A 28 16.76 -7.30 -0.27
CA PHE A 28 18.20 -7.38 -0.35
C PHE A 28 18.81 -7.43 1.06
N PRO A 29 19.12 -8.54 1.62
CA PRO A 29 19.35 -9.94 1.23
C PRO A 29 18.31 -10.93 1.77
N ALA A 30 17.03 -10.65 1.72
CA ALA A 30 15.98 -11.49 2.30
C ALA A 30 15.90 -12.87 1.65
N LYS A 31 15.49 -13.86 2.46
CA LYS A 31 15.19 -15.22 1.99
C LYS A 31 13.67 -15.41 1.92
N GLY A 32 13.22 -16.14 0.92
CA GLY A 32 11.80 -16.47 0.79
C GLY A 32 11.29 -17.48 1.87
N PRO A 33 9.97 -17.58 2.10
CA PRO A 33 9.00 -16.77 1.36
C PRO A 33 9.05 -15.31 1.78
N PHE A 34 8.96 -14.38 0.83
CA PHE A 34 8.97 -12.96 1.12
C PHE A 34 8.30 -12.18 -0.02
N VAL A 35 7.57 -11.15 0.33
CA VAL A 35 6.98 -10.21 -0.63
C VAL A 35 7.49 -8.81 -0.36
N GLU A 36 7.68 -8.04 -1.42
CA GLU A 36 7.96 -6.62 -1.33
C GLU A 36 7.39 -5.90 -2.54
N THR A 37 6.43 -5.03 -2.29
CA THR A 37 5.75 -4.27 -3.34
C THR A 37 5.61 -2.81 -2.95
N TRP A 38 5.70 -1.93 -3.95
CA TRP A 38 5.42 -0.51 -3.85
C TRP A 38 4.21 -0.17 -4.70
N TYR A 39 3.38 0.69 -4.18
CA TYR A 39 2.21 1.19 -4.86
C TYR A 39 2.14 2.71 -4.74
N SER A 40 1.88 3.37 -5.85
CA SER A 40 1.61 4.80 -5.92
C SER A 40 0.29 5.04 -6.63
N ARG A 41 -0.61 5.78 -5.99
CA ARG A 41 -1.84 6.27 -6.59
C ARG A 41 -1.73 7.75 -6.88
N ILE A 42 -1.98 8.13 -8.12
CA ILE A 42 -1.96 9.51 -8.59
C ILE A 42 -3.39 9.90 -8.96
N ILE A 43 -3.85 11.04 -8.46
CA ILE A 43 -5.15 11.64 -8.79
C ILE A 43 -4.87 12.99 -9.43
N ASP A 44 -5.21 13.14 -10.70
CA ASP A 44 -5.19 14.41 -11.41
C ASP A 44 -6.58 15.03 -11.36
N PHE A 45 -6.71 16.08 -10.58
CA PHE A 45 -8.00 16.75 -10.38
C PHE A 45 -8.44 17.58 -11.59
N GLU A 46 -7.50 18.01 -12.44
CA GLU A 46 -7.80 18.85 -13.59
C GLU A 46 -8.42 18.03 -14.72
N SER A 47 -7.83 16.88 -14.98
CA SER A 47 -8.28 15.99 -16.06
C SER A 47 -9.28 14.93 -15.60
N ASN A 48 -9.51 14.78 -14.30
CA ASN A 48 -10.32 13.73 -13.69
C ASN A 48 -9.80 12.31 -14.03
N HIS A 49 -8.48 12.16 -14.18
CA HIS A 49 -7.82 10.88 -14.36
C HIS A 49 -7.16 10.39 -13.07
N SER A 50 -7.13 9.10 -12.92
CA SER A 50 -6.40 8.43 -11.83
C SER A 50 -5.49 7.35 -12.38
N PHE A 51 -4.28 7.28 -11.82
CA PHE A 51 -3.30 6.30 -12.23
C PHE A 51 -2.82 5.51 -11.01
N GLY A 52 -2.57 4.23 -11.19
CA GLY A 52 -1.87 3.37 -10.24
C GLY A 52 -0.55 2.91 -10.84
N ILE A 53 0.48 2.89 -10.02
CA ILE A 53 1.77 2.29 -10.36
C ILE A 53 2.03 1.25 -9.28
N HIS A 54 2.04 -0.01 -9.66
CA HIS A 54 2.33 -1.12 -8.77
C HIS A 54 3.51 -1.91 -9.32
N PHE A 55 4.53 -2.10 -8.51
CA PHE A 55 5.69 -2.90 -8.87
C PHE A 55 6.27 -3.59 -7.65
N GLY A 56 7.00 -4.66 -7.88
CA GLY A 56 7.63 -5.38 -6.78
C GLY A 56 7.99 -6.81 -7.13
N GLN A 57 8.33 -7.56 -6.08
CA GLN A 57 8.90 -8.89 -6.18
C GLN A 57 8.30 -9.82 -5.12
N VAL A 58 8.26 -11.11 -5.47
CA VAL A 58 7.96 -12.22 -4.57
C VAL A 58 9.14 -13.18 -4.59
N LEU A 59 9.66 -13.54 -3.42
CA LEU A 59 10.60 -14.64 -3.25
C LEU A 59 9.84 -15.86 -2.75
N ARG A 60 9.88 -16.95 -3.50
CA ARG A 60 9.27 -18.23 -3.10
C ARG A 60 10.00 -18.86 -1.93
N GLY A 61 9.28 -19.61 -1.11
CA GLY A 61 9.87 -20.48 -0.10
C GLY A 61 10.58 -21.69 -0.75
N SER A 62 11.53 -22.29 -0.02
CA SER A 62 12.30 -23.43 -0.51
C SER A 62 11.48 -24.71 -0.78
N LYS A 63 10.21 -24.75 -0.34
CA LYS A 63 9.31 -25.90 -0.49
C LYS A 63 8.52 -25.89 -1.81
N ASP A 64 8.53 -24.77 -2.55
CA ASP A 64 7.59 -24.51 -3.63
C ASP A 64 8.21 -24.65 -5.04
N LEU A 65 9.18 -25.53 -5.19
CA LEU A 65 9.91 -25.75 -6.45
C LEU A 65 9.05 -26.23 -7.64
N ASN A 66 7.81 -26.64 -7.40
CA ASN A 66 6.92 -27.19 -8.42
C ASN A 66 5.87 -26.21 -8.98
N PHE A 67 5.81 -24.97 -8.49
CA PHE A 67 4.80 -23.99 -8.91
C PHE A 67 5.38 -22.92 -9.85
N GLY A 68 5.77 -23.35 -11.07
CA GLY A 68 6.37 -22.46 -12.08
C GLY A 68 5.42 -21.50 -12.80
N GLN A 69 4.13 -21.42 -12.42
CA GLN A 69 3.10 -20.78 -13.23
C GLN A 69 2.97 -19.25 -13.06
N TYR A 70 3.33 -18.69 -11.90
CA TYR A 70 3.10 -17.28 -11.64
C TYR A 70 4.38 -16.45 -11.69
N PRO A 71 4.32 -15.21 -12.24
CA PRO A 71 5.48 -14.33 -12.28
C PRO A 71 5.93 -13.94 -10.87
N LEU A 72 7.24 -13.76 -10.70
CA LEU A 72 7.85 -13.34 -9.43
C LEU A 72 8.07 -11.84 -9.35
N ASN A 73 8.08 -11.16 -10.48
CA ASN A 73 8.23 -9.72 -10.58
C ASN A 73 7.09 -9.15 -11.41
N ILE A 74 6.68 -7.94 -11.07
CA ILE A 74 5.61 -7.23 -11.77
C ILE A 74 5.96 -5.75 -11.90
N VAL A 75 5.59 -5.16 -13.03
CA VAL A 75 5.34 -3.73 -13.19
C VAL A 75 3.95 -3.60 -13.78
N SER A 76 3.08 -2.92 -13.08
CA SER A 76 1.69 -2.70 -13.48
C SER A 76 1.38 -1.21 -13.48
N LEU A 77 0.83 -0.74 -14.58
CA LEU A 77 0.24 0.59 -14.71
C LEU A 77 -1.28 0.43 -14.80
N LEU A 78 -1.98 1.18 -13.98
CA LEU A 78 -3.43 1.20 -13.93
C LEU A 78 -3.92 2.58 -14.31
N HIS A 79 -5.02 2.66 -15.03
CA HIS A 79 -5.61 3.93 -15.44
C HIS A 79 -7.13 3.86 -15.33
N SER A 80 -7.72 4.90 -14.77
CA SER A 80 -9.17 5.10 -14.66
C SER A 80 -9.51 6.54 -14.93
N ARG A 81 -10.58 6.75 -15.67
CA ARG A 81 -11.26 8.05 -15.80
C ARG A 81 -12.31 8.15 -14.70
N GLY A 82 -12.50 9.34 -14.13
CA GLY A 82 -13.43 9.52 -13.02
C GLY A 82 -14.90 9.31 -13.36
N ASP A 83 -15.26 9.27 -14.63
CA ASP A 83 -16.59 8.97 -15.17
C ASP A 83 -16.72 7.55 -15.73
N ASP A 84 -15.63 6.78 -15.79
CA ASP A 84 -15.59 5.42 -16.31
C ASP A 84 -15.55 4.41 -15.17
N THR A 85 -16.36 3.38 -15.27
CA THR A 85 -16.36 2.25 -14.35
C THR A 85 -15.30 1.20 -14.70
N SER A 86 -14.59 1.35 -15.81
CA SER A 86 -13.51 0.45 -16.22
C SER A 86 -12.16 0.87 -15.65
N LEU A 87 -11.42 -0.09 -15.10
CA LEU A 87 -10.03 0.07 -14.73
C LEU A 87 -9.18 -0.60 -15.81
N GLN A 88 -8.45 0.20 -16.57
CA GLN A 88 -7.49 -0.30 -17.56
C GLN A 88 -6.22 -0.77 -16.83
N THR A 89 -5.69 -1.90 -17.24
CA THR A 89 -4.50 -2.50 -16.60
C THR A 89 -3.49 -2.90 -17.66
N PHE A 90 -2.26 -2.44 -17.50
CA PHE A 90 -1.13 -2.72 -18.37
C PHE A 90 -0.01 -3.32 -17.53
N GLN A 91 0.51 -4.48 -17.92
CA GLN A 91 1.41 -5.25 -17.08
C GLN A 91 2.57 -5.86 -17.88
N VAL A 92 3.73 -5.95 -17.22
CA VAL A 92 4.86 -6.74 -17.69
C VAL A 92 5.47 -7.50 -16.52
N PHE A 93 6.16 -8.59 -16.84
CA PHE A 93 6.75 -9.51 -15.86
C PHE A 93 8.24 -9.69 -16.11
N PRO A 94 9.08 -8.76 -15.64
CA PRO A 94 10.52 -8.85 -15.79
C PRO A 94 11.06 -10.13 -15.15
N SER A 95 12.14 -10.68 -15.72
CA SER A 95 12.87 -11.77 -15.07
C SER A 95 13.63 -11.27 -13.83
N ASN A 96 14.06 -12.16 -12.96
CA ASN A 96 14.87 -11.76 -11.80
C ASN A 96 16.18 -11.07 -12.21
N ASP A 97 16.76 -11.48 -13.33
CA ASP A 97 18.02 -10.93 -13.85
C ASP A 97 17.85 -9.51 -14.41
N ASP A 98 16.62 -9.11 -14.72
CA ASP A 98 16.28 -7.78 -15.23
C ASP A 98 16.00 -6.78 -14.11
N ILE A 99 15.88 -7.23 -12.85
CA ILE A 99 15.64 -6.37 -11.71
C ILE A 99 16.96 -5.94 -11.07
N GLU A 100 17.14 -4.63 -10.98
CA GLU A 100 18.24 -4.00 -10.24
C GLU A 100 17.67 -3.13 -9.13
N VAL A 101 18.13 -3.33 -7.91
CA VAL A 101 17.77 -2.51 -6.75
C VAL A 101 19.03 -1.89 -6.19
N THR A 102 19.08 -0.57 -6.15
CA THR A 102 20.19 0.19 -5.60
C THR A 102 19.67 1.15 -4.54
N ALA A 103 20.20 1.05 -3.34
CA ALA A 103 19.95 2.01 -2.26
C ALA A 103 21.23 2.80 -2.02
N TRP A 104 21.10 4.11 -1.76
CA TRP A 104 22.23 5.00 -1.48
C TRP A 104 21.85 6.03 -0.41
N GLY A 105 22.88 6.61 0.16
CA GLY A 105 22.78 7.47 1.33
C GLY A 105 23.07 6.70 2.62
N GLU A 106 23.37 7.41 3.69
CA GLU A 106 23.40 6.79 5.00
C GLU A 106 21.97 6.31 5.28
N SER A 107 21.86 5.03 5.58
CA SER A 107 20.62 4.47 6.09
C SER A 107 20.23 5.33 7.29
N VAL A 108 19.15 6.08 7.18
CA VAL A 108 18.68 7.06 8.18
C VAL A 108 18.20 6.39 9.47
N THR A 109 18.55 5.19 9.63
CA THR A 109 18.15 4.18 10.58
C THR A 109 18.63 4.40 12.01
N THR A 110 19.57 5.30 12.23
CA THR A 110 20.04 5.61 13.58
C THR A 110 19.40 6.85 14.18
N ASN A 111 18.62 7.59 13.41
CA ASN A 111 17.94 8.77 13.88
C ASN A 111 16.45 8.53 14.05
N PRO A 112 15.89 8.50 15.28
CA PRO A 112 14.45 8.43 15.51
C PRO A 112 13.68 9.61 14.91
N ASP A 113 14.38 10.63 14.48
CA ASP A 113 13.82 11.83 13.86
C ASP A 113 13.62 11.67 12.35
N PHE A 114 13.34 10.58 11.77
CA PHE A 114 12.91 10.32 10.36
C PHE A 114 12.92 11.55 9.41
N LYS A 115 13.95 12.35 9.45
CA LYS A 115 14.01 13.63 8.73
C LYS A 115 14.44 13.50 7.28
N SER A 116 14.94 12.34 6.90
CA SER A 116 15.38 12.09 5.53
C SER A 116 14.65 10.90 4.95
N PRO A 117 13.95 11.09 3.82
CA PRO A 117 13.30 9.99 3.11
C PRO A 117 14.36 9.01 2.58
N ALA A 118 13.94 7.77 2.37
CA ALA A 118 14.71 6.76 1.69
C ALA A 118 15.26 7.27 0.35
N SER A 119 16.46 6.83 0.01
CA SER A 119 17.03 7.05 -1.32
C SER A 119 17.32 5.71 -1.95
N PHE A 120 16.51 5.33 -2.93
CA PHE A 120 16.72 4.10 -3.69
C PHE A 120 16.21 4.19 -5.12
N GLU A 121 16.68 3.29 -5.94
CA GLU A 121 16.14 3.03 -7.28
C GLU A 121 15.81 1.54 -7.40
N TRP A 122 14.60 1.26 -7.83
CA TRP A 122 14.16 -0.03 -8.29
C TRP A 122 14.01 0.05 -9.81
N LYS A 123 14.69 -0.82 -10.55
CA LYS A 123 14.75 -0.79 -12.00
C LYS A 123 14.39 -2.14 -12.57
N ALA A 124 13.54 -2.13 -13.59
CA ALA A 124 13.16 -3.30 -14.39
C ALA A 124 13.61 -3.09 -15.84
N LYS A 125 14.61 -3.83 -16.30
CA LYS A 125 15.08 -3.77 -17.69
C LYS A 125 14.16 -4.58 -18.61
N PRO A 126 13.85 -4.09 -19.81
CA PRO A 126 14.17 -2.77 -20.38
C PRO A 126 13.13 -1.70 -20.05
N TYR A 127 12.19 -1.95 -19.13
CA TYR A 127 10.94 -1.23 -18.92
C TYR A 127 11.10 0.09 -18.17
N GLY A 128 12.19 0.29 -17.42
CA GLY A 128 12.42 1.57 -16.74
C GLY A 128 12.66 1.46 -15.24
N TYR A 129 12.32 2.53 -14.51
CA TYR A 129 12.68 2.64 -13.10
C TYR A 129 11.68 3.45 -12.26
N PHE A 130 11.74 3.21 -10.96
CA PHE A 130 11.17 4.01 -9.89
C PHE A 130 12.30 4.45 -8.95
N ARG A 131 12.44 5.75 -8.74
CA ARG A 131 13.50 6.33 -7.91
C ARG A 131 12.92 7.26 -6.87
N VAL A 132 13.36 7.08 -5.62
CA VAL A 132 12.99 7.91 -4.48
C VAL A 132 14.22 8.61 -3.92
N ASN A 133 14.08 9.86 -3.54
CA ASN A 133 15.06 10.61 -2.77
C ASN A 133 14.38 11.71 -1.94
N GLU A 134 15.16 12.50 -1.22
CA GLU A 134 14.68 13.60 -0.38
C GLU A 134 13.87 14.67 -1.13
N HIS A 135 14.05 14.81 -2.44
CA HIS A 135 13.34 15.78 -3.27
C HIS A 135 12.03 15.24 -3.84
N GLY A 136 11.74 13.97 -3.65
CA GLY A 136 10.53 13.32 -4.10
C GLY A 136 10.76 12.03 -4.86
N THR A 137 9.77 11.65 -5.63
CA THR A 137 9.76 10.39 -6.40
C THR A 137 9.77 10.66 -7.89
N ARG A 138 10.53 9.87 -8.64
CA ARG A 138 10.51 9.86 -10.11
C ARG A 138 10.24 8.46 -10.61
N PHE A 139 9.39 8.37 -11.62
CA PHE A 139 9.21 7.15 -12.38
C PHE A 139 9.36 7.40 -13.87
N ASN A 140 9.93 6.42 -14.53
CA ASN A 140 10.06 6.39 -15.97
C ASN A 140 9.85 4.92 -16.38
N PHE A 141 8.61 4.56 -16.63
CA PHE A 141 8.24 3.26 -17.14
C PHE A 141 7.75 3.40 -18.57
N THR A 142 8.32 2.60 -19.46
CA THR A 142 8.03 2.63 -20.90
C THR A 142 7.70 1.24 -21.40
N ASN A 143 6.75 1.20 -22.35
CA ASN A 143 6.31 -0.05 -22.99
C ASN A 143 5.78 -1.10 -21.99
N ILE A 144 5.05 -0.66 -20.99
CA ILE A 144 4.33 -1.54 -20.07
C ILE A 144 3.03 -1.95 -20.74
N GLY A 145 3.00 -3.09 -21.43
CA GLY A 145 1.81 -3.53 -22.17
C GLY A 145 1.35 -2.50 -23.22
N GLY A 146 2.27 -1.81 -23.88
CA GLY A 146 1.95 -0.76 -24.87
C GLY A 146 1.71 0.63 -24.30
N VAL A 147 1.97 0.83 -22.99
CA VAL A 147 1.78 2.11 -22.33
C VAL A 147 3.09 2.59 -21.69
N SER A 148 3.30 3.89 -21.71
CA SER A 148 4.42 4.55 -21.07
C SER A 148 3.93 5.57 -20.04
N PHE A 149 4.56 5.61 -18.85
CA PHE A 149 4.27 6.56 -17.80
C PHE A 149 5.54 7.15 -17.20
N ILE A 150 5.71 8.46 -17.38
CA ILE A 150 6.83 9.23 -16.84
C ILE A 150 6.26 10.28 -15.91
N GLY A 151 6.80 10.40 -14.69
CA GLY A 151 6.27 11.37 -13.74
C GLY A 151 7.26 11.76 -12.64
N ILE A 152 6.97 12.92 -12.06
CA ILE A 152 7.69 13.50 -10.93
C ILE A 152 6.68 13.89 -9.86
N LEU A 153 6.91 13.39 -8.66
CA LEU A 153 6.18 13.74 -7.45
C LEU A 153 7.06 14.59 -6.55
N GLY A 154 6.45 15.53 -5.86
CA GLY A 154 7.11 16.33 -4.84
C GLY A 154 7.54 15.50 -3.62
N PRO A 155 8.15 16.18 -2.63
CA PRO A 155 8.56 15.53 -1.39
C PRO A 155 7.42 14.77 -0.72
N PRO A 156 7.71 13.66 -0.02
CA PRO A 156 6.69 12.91 0.68
C PRO A 156 6.01 13.76 1.74
N LYS A 157 4.72 13.51 1.94
CA LYS A 157 3.96 13.99 3.10
C LYS A 157 3.71 12.79 4.02
N PRO A 158 4.64 12.50 4.94
CA PRO A 158 4.58 11.29 5.74
C PRO A 158 3.35 11.29 6.65
N TRP A 159 2.91 10.10 7.01
CA TRP A 159 1.88 9.88 8.00
C TRP A 159 2.50 9.82 9.40
N GLY A 160 2.02 10.70 10.29
CA GLY A 160 2.52 10.85 11.65
C GLY A 160 3.74 11.76 11.77
N PRO A 161 4.07 12.22 13.01
CA PRO A 161 5.13 13.19 13.24
C PRO A 161 6.54 12.66 12.92
N TYR A 162 6.70 11.34 12.93
CA TYR A 162 7.97 10.67 12.62
C TYR A 162 7.91 9.86 11.32
N GLY A 163 6.81 9.94 10.58
CA GLY A 163 6.61 9.14 9.37
C GLY A 163 6.35 7.66 9.64
N GLU A 164 5.83 7.34 10.83
CA GLU A 164 5.60 5.96 11.29
C GLU A 164 4.46 5.25 10.56
N GLY A 165 3.61 5.99 9.86
CA GLY A 165 2.44 5.43 9.20
C GLY A 165 1.33 4.99 10.17
N PRO A 166 0.16 4.52 9.66
CA PRO A 166 -0.93 4.01 10.49
C PRO A 166 -0.58 2.74 11.27
N GLU A 167 0.39 1.97 10.81
CA GLU A 167 0.91 0.78 11.50
C GLU A 167 1.68 1.14 12.76
N GLY A 168 2.30 2.34 12.79
CA GLY A 168 3.18 2.74 13.89
C GLY A 168 4.45 1.90 13.91
N TRP A 169 4.88 1.55 15.13
CA TRP A 169 6.13 0.81 15.38
C TRP A 169 5.88 -0.67 15.74
N ILE A 170 4.91 -1.31 15.10
CA ILE A 170 4.63 -2.72 15.32
C ILE A 170 5.64 -3.54 14.49
N HIS A 171 6.55 -4.27 15.16
CA HIS A 171 7.66 -4.96 14.49
C HIS A 171 7.42 -6.43 14.17
N ASP A 172 6.53 -7.10 14.88
CA ASP A 172 6.38 -8.57 14.84
C ASP A 172 5.21 -9.03 13.95
N LEU A 173 4.91 -8.29 12.89
CA LEU A 173 3.88 -8.70 11.93
C LEU A 173 4.49 -9.59 10.83
N PRO A 174 3.78 -10.63 10.39
CA PRO A 174 4.24 -11.47 9.28
C PRO A 174 4.22 -10.72 7.94
N VAL A 175 3.40 -9.68 7.83
CA VAL A 175 3.36 -8.74 6.71
C VAL A 175 3.13 -7.33 7.24
N HIS A 176 3.86 -6.39 6.69
CA HIS A 176 3.81 -4.98 7.01
C HIS A 176 3.11 -4.19 5.90
N TRP A 177 2.43 -3.13 6.29
CA TRP A 177 1.83 -2.16 5.40
C TRP A 177 2.19 -0.74 5.85
N PHE A 178 2.94 -0.04 5.05
CA PHE A 178 3.49 1.27 5.38
C PHE A 178 3.03 2.34 4.40
N VAL A 179 2.46 3.43 4.93
CA VAL A 179 2.09 4.61 4.13
C VAL A 179 3.25 5.60 4.15
N TYR A 180 3.99 5.64 3.05
CA TYR A 180 5.14 6.53 2.89
C TYR A 180 4.73 7.99 2.69
N SER A 181 3.71 8.22 1.87
CA SER A 181 3.23 9.57 1.58
C SER A 181 1.73 9.59 1.37
N LEU A 182 1.07 10.53 2.02
CA LEU A 182 -0.37 10.73 1.90
C LEU A 182 -0.66 12.17 1.47
N GLY A 183 -0.82 12.36 0.16
CA GLY A 183 -1.13 13.64 -0.46
C GLY A 183 0.09 14.48 -0.85
N SER A 184 1.22 13.87 -1.26
CA SER A 184 2.29 14.61 -1.91
C SER A 184 1.80 15.24 -3.22
N GLU A 185 2.46 16.31 -3.63
CA GLU A 185 2.11 17.05 -4.83
C GLU A 185 2.50 16.28 -6.08
N LEU A 186 1.62 16.28 -7.09
CA LEU A 186 1.95 15.86 -8.44
C LEU A 186 2.62 17.03 -9.17
N ILE A 187 3.93 16.95 -9.42
CA ILE A 187 4.67 17.99 -10.14
C ILE A 187 4.34 17.95 -11.64
N ASN A 188 4.46 16.79 -12.23
CA ASN A 188 4.03 16.54 -13.61
C ASN A 188 3.99 15.05 -13.92
N TYR A 189 3.24 14.71 -14.96
CA TYR A 189 3.30 13.39 -15.59
C TYR A 189 3.06 13.49 -17.10
N ASN A 190 3.47 12.44 -17.79
CA ASN A 190 3.17 12.15 -19.18
C ASN A 190 2.80 10.68 -19.30
N TRP A 191 1.57 10.41 -19.70
CA TRP A 191 1.04 9.10 -20.04
C TRP A 191 0.88 9.00 -21.54
N VAL A 192 1.33 7.91 -22.11
CA VAL A 192 1.20 7.62 -23.55
C VAL A 192 0.70 6.18 -23.70
N ASN A 193 -0.43 6.01 -24.34
CA ASN A 193 -0.89 4.72 -24.83
C ASN A 193 -0.50 4.61 -26.31
N GLU A 194 0.48 3.78 -26.60
CA GLU A 194 1.06 3.63 -27.95
C GLU A 194 0.08 2.94 -28.92
N GLU A 195 -0.82 2.12 -28.40
CA GLU A 195 -1.79 1.39 -29.19
C GLU A 195 -2.92 2.31 -29.69
N THR A 196 -3.44 3.18 -28.80
CA THR A 196 -4.54 4.11 -29.12
C THR A 196 -4.05 5.47 -29.61
N GLY A 197 -2.78 5.82 -29.35
CA GLY A 197 -2.22 7.14 -29.57
C GLY A 197 -2.67 8.18 -28.54
N GLU A 198 -3.35 7.78 -27.48
CA GLU A 198 -3.78 8.67 -26.41
C GLU A 198 -2.59 9.22 -25.63
N MET A 199 -2.56 10.53 -25.41
CA MET A 199 -1.56 11.20 -24.61
C MET A 199 -2.21 12.08 -23.54
N LEU A 200 -1.87 11.84 -22.27
CA LEU A 200 -2.32 12.63 -21.15
C LEU A 200 -1.14 13.30 -20.45
N ARG A 201 -1.32 14.52 -20.03
CA ARG A 201 -0.34 15.30 -19.28
C ARG A 201 -1.01 16.11 -18.20
N GLY A 202 -0.42 16.16 -17.03
CA GLY A 202 -0.95 16.96 -15.93
C GLY A 202 0.13 17.48 -15.00
N ARG A 203 -0.27 18.47 -14.19
CA ARG A 203 0.59 19.14 -13.19
C ARG A 203 -0.14 19.45 -11.89
N GLN A 204 -1.41 19.09 -11.77
CA GLN A 204 -2.22 19.37 -10.59
C GLN A 204 -2.84 18.09 -10.08
N GLY A 205 -2.44 17.70 -8.91
CA GLY A 205 -2.97 16.49 -8.31
C GLY A 205 -2.32 16.15 -7.00
N VAL A 206 -2.75 15.03 -6.45
CA VAL A 206 -2.20 14.47 -5.23
C VAL A 206 -1.78 13.03 -5.45
N VAL A 207 -0.82 12.61 -4.64
CA VAL A 207 -0.27 11.27 -4.72
C VAL A 207 -0.27 10.61 -3.36
N TYR A 208 -0.72 9.37 -3.36
CA TYR A 208 -0.57 8.43 -2.27
C TYR A 208 0.53 7.43 -2.61
N GLN A 209 1.36 7.08 -1.63
CA GLN A 209 2.42 6.09 -1.80
C GLN A 209 2.47 5.16 -0.58
N GLN A 210 2.53 3.86 -0.85
CA GLN A 210 2.66 2.83 0.18
C GLN A 210 3.64 1.76 -0.23
N LYS A 211 4.02 0.94 0.76
CA LYS A 211 4.79 -0.28 0.60
C LYS A 211 4.17 -1.39 1.42
N THR A 212 4.21 -2.60 0.87
CA THR A 212 3.86 -3.83 1.59
C THR A 212 5.04 -4.79 1.51
N TRP A 213 5.44 -5.37 2.64
CA TRP A 213 6.52 -6.35 2.67
C TRP A 213 6.38 -7.32 3.84
N GLY A 214 7.00 -8.49 3.74
CA GLY A 214 7.07 -9.46 4.82
C GLY A 214 7.14 -10.90 4.35
N ASN A 215 7.18 -11.81 5.31
CA ASN A 215 7.26 -13.26 5.07
C ASN A 215 5.88 -13.93 5.02
N GLY A 216 4.82 -13.20 5.36
CA GLY A 216 3.44 -13.66 5.35
C GLY A 216 2.66 -13.09 4.19
N PHE A 217 1.62 -13.83 3.79
CA PHE A 217 0.67 -13.41 2.78
C PHE A 217 -0.71 -13.39 3.42
N PRO A 218 -1.44 -12.26 3.35
CA PRO A 218 -2.76 -12.19 3.96
C PRO A 218 -3.72 -13.13 3.21
N LEU A 219 -4.52 -13.87 3.97
CA LEU A 219 -5.60 -14.70 3.40
C LEU A 219 -6.72 -13.86 2.79
N ALA A 220 -6.92 -12.67 3.34
CA ALA A 220 -7.88 -11.69 2.86
C ALA A 220 -7.41 -10.29 3.22
N TRP A 221 -7.66 -9.32 2.34
CA TRP A 221 -7.35 -7.91 2.63
C TRP A 221 -8.35 -6.95 2.00
N ILE A 222 -8.51 -5.82 2.66
CA ILE A 222 -9.17 -4.63 2.16
C ILE A 222 -8.22 -3.47 2.40
N GLN A 223 -7.90 -2.73 1.36
CA GLN A 223 -7.19 -1.47 1.49
C GLN A 223 -8.07 -0.34 0.94
N GLY A 224 -8.20 0.72 1.71
CA GLY A 224 -8.94 1.92 1.33
C GLY A 224 -8.09 3.16 1.54
N GLN A 225 -8.17 4.10 0.60
CA GLN A 225 -7.44 5.36 0.74
C GLN A 225 -8.16 6.50 0.05
N GLY A 226 -8.08 7.67 0.65
CA GLY A 226 -8.63 8.87 0.08
C GLY A 226 -7.88 10.11 0.57
N VAL A 227 -7.75 11.09 -0.33
CA VAL A 227 -7.15 12.38 -0.04
C VAL A 227 -8.11 13.45 -0.56
N ASP A 228 -8.53 14.33 0.33
CA ASP A 228 -9.28 15.53 -0.04
C ASP A 228 -8.27 16.66 -0.26
N GLY A 229 -7.99 16.95 -1.52
CA GLY A 229 -6.99 17.94 -1.93
C GLY A 229 -7.16 19.30 -1.27
N PRO A 230 -8.36 19.90 -1.27
CA PRO A 230 -8.56 21.25 -0.73
C PRO A 230 -8.46 21.32 0.80
N SER A 231 -8.98 20.34 1.52
CA SER A 231 -9.00 20.37 2.99
C SER A 231 -7.73 19.81 3.63
N GLY A 232 -6.91 19.08 2.86
CA GLY A 232 -5.79 18.34 3.35
C GLY A 232 -6.17 17.14 4.23
N SER A 233 -7.47 16.83 4.33
CA SER A 233 -7.95 15.65 5.04
C SER A 233 -7.64 14.40 4.24
N SER A 234 -7.38 13.30 4.92
CA SER A 234 -7.00 12.05 4.26
C SER A 234 -7.20 10.86 5.19
N PHE A 235 -7.33 9.70 4.60
CA PHE A 235 -7.38 8.46 5.34
C PHE A 235 -6.65 7.34 4.60
N ALA A 236 -6.23 6.35 5.36
CA ALA A 236 -5.70 5.10 4.86
C ALA A 236 -6.18 3.95 5.76
N ILE A 237 -6.70 2.90 5.15
CA ILE A 237 -7.28 1.73 5.83
C ILE A 237 -6.65 0.48 5.27
N SER A 238 -6.21 -0.41 6.15
CA SER A 238 -5.87 -1.78 5.81
C SER A 238 -6.56 -2.71 6.81
N LEU A 239 -7.44 -3.55 6.31
CA LEU A 239 -8.06 -4.64 7.07
C LEU A 239 -7.55 -5.95 6.49
N GLY A 240 -7.25 -6.92 7.32
CA GLY A 240 -6.75 -8.19 6.85
C GLY A 240 -7.17 -9.36 7.73
N VAL A 241 -6.94 -10.55 7.19
CA VAL A 241 -6.89 -11.81 7.94
C VAL A 241 -5.52 -12.40 7.71
N LEU A 242 -4.72 -12.44 8.76
CA LEU A 242 -3.37 -12.99 8.74
C LEU A 242 -3.37 -14.38 9.38
N GLU A 243 -2.56 -15.28 8.85
CA GLU A 243 -2.28 -16.53 9.55
C GLU A 243 -1.10 -16.30 10.51
N ILE A 244 -1.40 -16.33 11.82
CA ILE A 244 -0.40 -16.19 12.88
C ILE A 244 -0.45 -17.45 13.73
N ALA A 245 0.65 -18.20 13.79
CA ALA A 245 0.76 -19.46 14.53
C ALA A 245 -0.40 -20.45 14.23
N GLN A 246 -0.78 -20.58 12.96
CA GLN A 246 -1.87 -21.42 12.44
C GLN A 246 -3.30 -20.94 12.79
N PHE A 247 -3.44 -19.73 13.32
CA PHE A 247 -4.74 -19.11 13.59
C PHE A 247 -5.03 -17.99 12.61
N ASN A 248 -6.22 -17.98 12.04
CA ASN A 248 -6.72 -16.88 11.23
C ASN A 248 -7.03 -15.68 12.11
N THR A 249 -6.15 -14.70 12.14
CA THR A 249 -6.21 -13.54 13.02
C THR A 249 -6.67 -12.31 12.24
N PRO A 250 -7.87 -11.78 12.50
CA PRO A 250 -8.29 -10.50 11.95
C PRO A 250 -7.41 -9.37 12.46
N THR A 251 -7.00 -8.50 11.55
CA THR A 251 -6.20 -7.32 11.89
C THR A 251 -6.77 -6.06 11.22
N HIS A 252 -6.41 -4.90 11.76
CA HIS A 252 -6.79 -3.61 11.21
C HIS A 252 -5.75 -2.54 11.49
N LEU A 253 -5.52 -1.70 10.48
CA LEU A 253 -4.69 -0.50 10.55
C LEU A 253 -5.52 0.61 9.90
N ILE A 254 -5.94 1.60 10.67
CA ILE A 254 -6.82 2.65 10.19
C ILE A 254 -6.24 3.98 10.64
N GLY A 255 -5.92 4.81 9.65
CA GLY A 255 -5.47 6.17 9.86
C GLY A 255 -6.49 7.17 9.34
N TYR A 256 -6.74 8.22 10.11
CA TYR A 256 -7.55 9.36 9.73
C TYR A 256 -6.82 10.65 10.08
N ARG A 257 -6.73 11.57 9.12
CA ARG A 257 -6.09 12.88 9.30
C ARG A 257 -6.98 13.99 8.78
N SER A 258 -7.14 15.04 9.60
CA SER A 258 -7.76 16.30 9.20
C SER A 258 -6.87 17.47 9.64
N SER A 259 -7.29 18.70 9.35
CA SER A 259 -6.60 19.91 9.83
C SER A 259 -6.53 20.01 11.37
N ALA A 260 -7.46 19.34 12.08
CA ALA A 260 -7.57 19.40 13.52
C ALA A 260 -6.83 18.29 14.27
N LEU A 261 -6.71 17.09 13.66
CA LEU A 261 -6.17 15.92 14.36
C LEU A 261 -5.68 14.81 13.41
N THR A 262 -4.84 13.94 13.98
CA THR A 262 -4.41 12.69 13.36
C THR A 262 -4.72 11.56 14.32
N LEU A 263 -5.39 10.51 13.84
CA LEU A 263 -5.77 9.33 14.62
C LEU A 263 -5.29 8.07 13.94
N ASN A 264 -4.76 7.16 14.73
CA ASN A 264 -4.34 5.83 14.31
C ASN A 264 -5.06 4.79 15.18
N PHE A 265 -5.69 3.82 14.52
CA PHE A 265 -6.38 2.71 15.16
C PHE A 265 -5.74 1.41 14.69
N HIS A 266 -5.32 0.59 15.63
CA HIS A 266 -4.73 -0.72 15.40
C HIS A 266 -5.14 -1.69 16.52
N PRO A 267 -4.94 -3.02 16.38
CA PRO A 267 -5.48 -4.00 17.33
C PRO A 267 -5.08 -3.78 18.79
N THR A 268 -3.94 -3.11 19.05
CA THR A 268 -3.47 -2.89 20.43
C THR A 268 -4.09 -1.66 21.11
N ASN A 269 -4.78 -0.77 20.38
CA ASN A 269 -5.36 0.47 20.92
C ASN A 269 -6.85 0.66 20.62
N SER A 270 -7.47 -0.24 19.86
CA SER A 270 -8.84 -0.06 19.39
C SER A 270 -9.56 -1.37 19.12
N GLU A 271 -10.87 -1.31 19.18
CA GLU A 271 -11.80 -2.38 18.82
C GLU A 271 -12.43 -2.08 17.46
N LEU A 272 -12.51 -3.10 16.59
CA LEU A 272 -13.08 -3.00 15.26
C LEU A 272 -14.39 -3.78 15.17
N MET A 273 -15.44 -3.14 14.68
CA MET A 273 -16.64 -3.76 14.11
C MET A 273 -16.69 -3.46 12.63
N LYS A 274 -16.97 -4.47 11.81
CA LYS A 274 -17.03 -4.33 10.35
C LYS A 274 -18.19 -5.12 9.77
N TYR A 275 -18.78 -4.56 8.71
CA TYR A 275 -19.66 -5.25 7.79
C TYR A 275 -19.08 -5.09 6.38
N ILE A 276 -18.92 -6.20 5.69
CA ILE A 276 -18.27 -6.25 4.37
C ILE A 276 -19.19 -6.98 3.42
N ASP A 277 -19.63 -6.30 2.38
CA ASP A 277 -20.36 -6.83 1.24
C ASP A 277 -19.64 -6.47 -0.05
N THR A 278 -18.62 -7.26 -0.37
CA THR A 278 -17.75 -7.01 -1.52
C THR A 278 -18.46 -7.21 -2.85
N CYS A 279 -19.52 -8.02 -2.89
CA CYS A 279 -20.31 -8.21 -4.11
C CYS A 279 -21.09 -6.94 -4.49
N HIS A 280 -21.43 -6.13 -3.50
CA HIS A 280 -22.09 -4.83 -3.72
C HIS A 280 -21.13 -3.65 -3.52
N GLY A 281 -19.84 -3.91 -3.32
CA GLY A 281 -18.82 -2.87 -3.15
C GLY A 281 -18.92 -2.08 -1.84
N ALA A 282 -19.60 -2.64 -0.82
CA ALA A 282 -19.84 -1.95 0.45
C ALA A 282 -18.90 -2.43 1.55
N VAL A 283 -18.25 -1.49 2.23
CA VAL A 283 -17.41 -1.73 3.41
C VAL A 283 -17.77 -0.74 4.49
N ASN A 284 -18.38 -1.24 5.57
CA ASN A 284 -18.77 -0.43 6.72
C ASN A 284 -17.91 -0.79 7.93
N ILE A 285 -17.28 0.22 8.51
CA ILE A 285 -16.33 0.10 9.60
C ILE A 285 -16.77 0.99 10.76
N THR A 286 -16.69 0.44 11.96
CA THR A 286 -16.72 1.22 13.20
C THR A 286 -15.51 0.81 14.03
N VAL A 287 -14.63 1.76 14.32
CA VAL A 287 -13.48 1.54 15.19
C VAL A 287 -13.58 2.45 16.42
N LYS A 288 -13.25 1.90 17.59
CA LYS A 288 -13.34 2.60 18.87
C LYS A 288 -12.03 2.47 19.63
N SER A 289 -11.49 3.60 20.06
CA SER A 289 -10.42 3.69 21.06
C SER A 289 -10.97 4.23 22.38
N HIS A 290 -10.13 4.38 23.37
CA HIS A 290 -10.51 5.00 24.64
C HIS A 290 -10.93 6.46 24.52
N THR A 291 -10.53 7.15 23.46
CA THR A 291 -10.76 8.60 23.28
C THR A 291 -11.70 8.94 22.14
N HIS A 292 -11.73 8.11 21.10
CA HIS A 292 -12.48 8.40 19.88
C HIS A 292 -13.18 7.18 19.31
N LYS A 293 -14.26 7.43 18.58
CA LYS A 293 -14.93 6.47 17.69
C LYS A 293 -14.94 7.04 16.28
N LEU A 294 -14.55 6.23 15.31
CA LEU A 294 -14.63 6.56 13.88
C LEU A 294 -15.59 5.57 13.22
N THR A 295 -16.55 6.08 12.46
CA THR A 295 -17.33 5.27 11.51
C THR A 295 -16.94 5.66 10.09
N CYS A 296 -16.84 4.66 9.23
CA CYS A 296 -16.52 4.83 7.84
C CYS A 296 -17.41 3.91 6.99
N GLU A 297 -18.06 4.47 6.00
CA GLU A 297 -18.82 3.74 4.99
C GLU A 297 -18.17 3.99 3.64
N ILE A 298 -17.60 2.94 3.03
CA ILE A 298 -17.01 3.00 1.69
C ILE A 298 -17.98 2.31 0.74
N GLN A 299 -18.28 2.98 -0.36
CA GLN A 299 -19.14 2.46 -1.41
C GLN A 299 -18.44 2.57 -2.77
N ALA A 300 -18.13 1.43 -3.36
CA ALA A 300 -17.64 1.31 -4.73
C ALA A 300 -18.79 0.87 -5.65
N PRO A 301 -18.90 1.40 -6.87
CA PRO A 301 -19.80 0.84 -7.86
C PRO A 301 -19.40 -0.62 -8.16
N PRO A 302 -20.30 -1.61 -8.07
CA PRO A 302 -19.95 -3.03 -8.26
C PRO A 302 -19.31 -3.34 -9.61
N SER A 303 -19.67 -2.59 -10.65
CA SER A 303 -19.10 -2.72 -12.00
C SER A 303 -17.59 -2.43 -12.05
N THR A 304 -17.05 -1.64 -11.12
CA THR A 304 -15.63 -1.32 -11.06
C THR A 304 -14.78 -2.45 -10.45
N LEU A 305 -15.40 -3.38 -9.75
CA LEU A 305 -14.77 -4.51 -9.10
C LEU A 305 -14.77 -5.78 -9.98
N GLN A 306 -14.84 -5.61 -11.29
CA GLN A 306 -14.89 -6.72 -12.25
C GLN A 306 -13.53 -7.03 -12.90
N THR A 307 -12.57 -6.08 -12.84
CA THR A 307 -11.24 -6.29 -13.40
C THR A 307 -10.34 -6.99 -12.40
N CYS A 308 -9.88 -8.18 -12.75
CA CYS A 308 -8.95 -8.94 -11.92
C CYS A 308 -7.54 -8.38 -12.02
N LEU A 309 -6.93 -8.22 -10.86
CA LEU A 309 -5.55 -7.79 -10.71
C LEU A 309 -4.68 -8.88 -10.09
N LEU A 310 -3.41 -8.86 -10.44
CA LEU A 310 -2.42 -9.71 -9.83
C LEU A 310 -2.02 -9.17 -8.46
N GLY A 311 -2.21 -9.98 -7.43
CA GLY A 311 -1.73 -9.74 -6.08
C GLY A 311 -0.66 -10.75 -5.67
N PRO A 312 0.18 -10.42 -4.68
CA PRO A 312 1.24 -11.29 -4.22
C PRO A 312 0.67 -12.48 -3.43
N THR A 313 1.24 -13.66 -3.73
CA THR A 313 1.01 -14.92 -3.02
C THR A 313 2.36 -15.59 -2.74
N ASP A 314 2.38 -16.64 -1.94
CA ASP A 314 3.59 -17.44 -1.65
C ASP A 314 4.19 -18.12 -2.88
N ILE A 315 3.43 -18.23 -3.97
CA ILE A 315 3.86 -18.84 -5.25
C ILE A 315 4.12 -17.83 -6.37
N GLY A 316 3.94 -16.53 -6.13
CA GLY A 316 4.13 -15.46 -7.11
C GLY A 316 2.95 -14.50 -7.19
N PHE A 317 2.89 -13.66 -8.22
CA PHE A 317 1.77 -12.76 -8.46
C PHE A 317 0.64 -13.49 -9.15
N ALA A 318 -0.44 -13.75 -8.42
CA ALA A 318 -1.61 -14.48 -8.89
C ALA A 318 -2.85 -13.59 -9.01
N PRO A 319 -3.87 -13.99 -9.80
CA PRO A 319 -5.11 -13.22 -9.98
C PRO A 319 -6.00 -13.34 -8.73
N VAL A 320 -5.71 -12.55 -7.70
CA VAL A 320 -6.31 -12.64 -6.35
C VAL A 320 -6.87 -11.32 -5.82
N SER A 321 -7.00 -10.30 -6.66
CA SER A 321 -7.48 -9.00 -6.20
C SER A 321 -8.31 -8.25 -7.25
N VAL A 322 -9.07 -7.27 -6.78
CA VAL A 322 -9.81 -6.29 -7.59
C VAL A 322 -9.64 -4.90 -6.99
N GLU A 323 -9.72 -3.86 -7.79
CA GLU A 323 -9.53 -2.49 -7.34
C GLU A 323 -10.49 -1.51 -8.01
N CYS A 324 -11.00 -0.55 -7.25
CA CYS A 324 -11.83 0.56 -7.69
C CYS A 324 -11.14 1.89 -7.38
N TYR A 325 -11.21 2.86 -8.30
CA TYR A 325 -10.64 4.21 -8.12
C TYR A 325 -11.68 5.31 -7.95
N ILE A 326 -12.95 4.98 -8.06
CA ILE A 326 -14.05 5.95 -8.03
C ILE A 326 -15.03 5.68 -6.87
N ALA A 327 -14.62 4.96 -5.84
CA ALA A 327 -15.42 4.79 -4.65
C ALA A 327 -15.62 6.12 -3.91
N SER A 328 -16.66 6.18 -3.09
CA SER A 328 -16.88 7.25 -2.13
C SER A 328 -16.76 6.72 -0.71
N ALA A 329 -16.30 7.56 0.22
CA ALA A 329 -16.23 7.20 1.63
C ALA A 329 -16.82 8.30 2.51
N TYR A 330 -17.66 7.90 3.45
CA TYR A 330 -18.35 8.76 4.41
C TYR A 330 -17.80 8.50 5.80
N PHE A 331 -17.24 9.52 6.44
CA PHE A 331 -16.63 9.45 7.75
C PHE A 331 -17.41 10.26 8.78
N HIS A 332 -17.61 9.66 9.96
CA HIS A 332 -18.06 10.39 11.13
C HIS A 332 -17.11 10.10 12.29
N LEU A 333 -16.54 11.16 12.83
CA LEU A 333 -15.62 11.10 13.95
C LEU A 333 -16.29 11.63 15.22
N TYR A 334 -16.17 10.86 16.28
CA TYR A 334 -16.73 11.17 17.57
C TYR A 334 -15.64 11.19 18.65
N LYS A 335 -15.73 12.11 19.55
CA LYS A 335 -14.92 12.19 20.78
C LYS A 335 -15.67 11.55 21.94
N MET A 336 -14.99 10.74 22.75
CA MET A 336 -15.53 10.22 23.99
C MET A 336 -15.66 11.32 25.02
N THR A 337 -16.79 11.43 25.67
CA THR A 337 -17.08 12.37 26.78
C THR A 337 -17.69 11.62 27.96
N SER A 338 -17.81 12.26 29.10
CA SER A 338 -18.50 11.66 30.27
C SER A 338 -19.96 11.32 30.01
N SER A 339 -20.61 11.96 29.04
CA SER A 339 -22.00 11.74 28.63
C SER A 339 -22.18 10.83 27.41
N GLY A 340 -21.08 10.28 26.87
CA GLY A 340 -21.09 9.43 25.67
C GLY A 340 -20.29 10.00 24.52
N TYR A 341 -20.62 9.58 23.29
CA TYR A 341 -19.90 10.02 22.08
C TYR A 341 -20.48 11.32 21.50
N LEU A 342 -19.65 12.33 21.38
CA LEU A 342 -19.99 13.61 20.73
C LEU A 342 -19.42 13.61 19.30
N LEU A 343 -20.28 13.80 18.29
CA LEU A 343 -19.84 13.99 16.90
C LEU A 343 -19.04 15.29 16.80
N ILE A 344 -17.78 15.19 16.32
CA ILE A 344 -16.89 16.34 16.19
C ILE A 344 -16.55 16.65 14.73
N GLU A 345 -16.66 15.67 13.82
CA GLU A 345 -16.37 15.89 12.41
C GLU A 345 -17.15 14.90 11.54
N SER A 346 -17.58 15.36 10.36
CA SER A 346 -18.13 14.55 9.28
C SER A 346 -17.45 14.93 7.98
N ARG A 347 -17.05 13.93 7.18
CA ARG A 347 -16.35 14.12 5.91
C ARG A 347 -16.84 13.15 4.86
N VAL A 348 -16.80 13.63 3.62
CA VAL A 348 -17.00 12.80 2.43
C VAL A 348 -15.73 12.89 1.59
N PHE A 349 -15.23 11.74 1.19
CA PHE A 349 -14.12 11.62 0.24
C PHE A 349 -14.67 11.06 -1.06
N HIS A 350 -14.28 11.67 -2.15
CA HIS A 350 -14.55 11.21 -3.51
C HIS A 350 -13.27 10.65 -4.14
N SER A 351 -13.42 9.89 -5.20
CA SER A 351 -12.27 9.26 -5.87
C SER A 351 -11.42 8.41 -4.91
N VAL A 352 -12.11 7.66 -4.05
CA VAL A 352 -11.48 6.75 -3.10
C VAL A 352 -11.01 5.50 -3.82
N THR A 353 -9.82 5.01 -3.46
CA THR A 353 -9.42 3.65 -3.83
C THR A 353 -10.03 2.66 -2.86
N LEU A 354 -10.61 1.59 -3.40
CA LEU A 354 -10.98 0.39 -2.66
C LEU A 354 -10.35 -0.82 -3.35
N HIS A 355 -9.41 -1.46 -2.69
CA HIS A 355 -8.71 -2.67 -3.13
C HIS A 355 -9.09 -3.84 -2.25
N LEU A 356 -9.57 -4.91 -2.87
CA LEU A 356 -10.06 -6.11 -2.21
C LEU A 356 -9.28 -7.32 -2.70
N GLY A 357 -8.96 -8.25 -1.81
CA GLY A 357 -8.26 -9.45 -2.22
C GLY A 357 -8.46 -10.67 -1.33
N GLY A 358 -8.02 -11.82 -1.85
CA GLY A 358 -8.12 -13.10 -1.17
C GLY A 358 -9.57 -13.50 -0.89
N LEU A 359 -9.84 -13.96 0.33
CA LEU A 359 -11.18 -14.40 0.75
C LEU A 359 -12.25 -13.29 0.80
N TYR A 360 -11.86 -12.03 0.62
CA TYR A 360 -12.81 -10.92 0.48
C TYR A 360 -13.26 -10.68 -0.96
N LEU A 361 -12.79 -11.44 -1.93
CA LEU A 361 -13.35 -11.41 -3.27
C LEU A 361 -14.79 -11.94 -3.28
N CYS A 362 -15.65 -11.33 -4.10
CA CYS A 362 -17.02 -11.80 -4.25
C CYS A 362 -17.05 -13.22 -4.82
N GLN A 363 -17.63 -14.16 -4.07
CA GLN A 363 -17.78 -15.53 -4.52
C GLN A 363 -18.87 -15.63 -5.60
N GLY A 364 -18.51 -16.22 -6.75
CA GLY A 364 -19.43 -16.41 -7.87
C GLY A 364 -19.32 -15.34 -8.97
N ASN A 365 -18.63 -14.24 -8.73
CA ASN A 365 -18.27 -13.24 -9.73
C ASN A 365 -16.74 -13.20 -9.82
N THR A 366 -16.11 -14.33 -10.13
CA THR A 366 -14.65 -14.45 -10.14
C THR A 366 -14.10 -14.16 -11.55
N PRO A 367 -13.94 -12.87 -11.93
CA PRO A 367 -13.15 -12.55 -13.12
C PRO A 367 -11.71 -13.07 -12.97
N CYS A 368 -11.33 -13.40 -11.74
CA CYS A 368 -9.99 -13.84 -11.39
C CYS A 368 -9.72 -15.34 -11.65
N GLN A 369 -10.72 -16.19 -11.85
CA GLN A 369 -10.50 -17.64 -12.04
C GLN A 369 -10.43 -18.10 -13.49
N GLU A 370 -10.92 -17.35 -14.46
CA GLU A 370 -11.06 -17.81 -15.84
C GLU A 370 -10.11 -17.17 -16.87
N SER A 371 -9.37 -16.12 -16.54
CA SER A 371 -8.71 -15.28 -17.54
C SER A 371 -7.22 -15.58 -17.79
N TRP A 372 -6.57 -16.48 -17.07
CA TRP A 372 -5.12 -16.68 -17.18
C TRP A 372 -4.76 -18.03 -17.82
N ASN A 373 -4.95 -18.13 -19.13
CA ASN A 373 -4.10 -18.99 -19.94
C ASN A 373 -2.79 -18.24 -20.15
N LEU A 374 -1.83 -18.49 -19.29
CA LEU A 374 -0.43 -18.13 -19.52
C LEU A 374 0.07 -18.95 -20.73
N ASN A 375 -0.03 -18.38 -21.93
CA ASN A 375 0.64 -18.89 -23.13
C ASN A 375 2.11 -18.51 -23.10
#